data_697d313f185a5bae72e92faaeb3dc016
#
_entry.id   697d313f185a5bae72e92faaeb3dc016
#
_cell.length_a   1.000
_cell.length_b   1.000
_cell.length_c   1.000
_cell.angle_alpha   90.00
_cell.angle_beta   90.00
_cell.angle_gamma   90.00
#
_symmetry.space_group_name_H-M   'P 1'
#
loop_
_entity.id
_entity.type
_entity.pdbx_description
1 polymer ?
#
loop_
_entity_poly.entity_id
_entity_poly.type
_entity_poly.pdbx_seq_one_letter_code
_entity_poly.pdbx_strand_id
1 'polypeptide(L)'
;QDHICTNVHVQTKERISYDGHDKLPRSLLHGLQWLLYGSGPAAAVIVEGGGFFHGDDKTRPDLQIHVAPATVVRGGQTQIPGFGFTINSTFLRPRSRGSVRLRSSSPVDEPLVDPNYLDDPHDRKMAIKSVRIIREVLSQPSISPLIAEERLPGPSAETDDEIMAYIRQYGCCDYHPVGTCKMGVDDLAVVDPELRVRGIENLRVIDSSIMPVLT
;
A
#
# COMPACT_ATOMS: atom_id res chain seq x y z
N GLN A 1 -0.87 -9.96 -10.29
CA GLN A 1 -1.76 -9.51 -9.22
C GLN A 1 -0.97 -8.71 -8.21
N ASP A 2 -1.55 -7.62 -7.70
CA ASP A 2 -0.91 -6.75 -6.71
C ASP A 2 -1.99 -6.04 -5.89
N HIS A 3 -1.63 -5.47 -4.76
CA HIS A 3 -2.51 -4.61 -3.96
C HIS A 3 -2.51 -3.18 -4.50
N ILE A 4 -3.68 -2.55 -4.48
CA ILE A 4 -3.78 -1.09 -4.57
C ILE A 4 -3.98 -0.52 -3.17
N CYS A 5 -3.12 0.43 -2.79
CA CYS A 5 -3.26 1.18 -1.56
C CYS A 5 -4.23 2.32 -1.70
N THR A 6 -5.05 2.53 -0.70
CA THR A 6 -5.83 3.75 -0.51
C THR A 6 -5.33 4.46 0.74
N ASN A 7 -5.14 5.77 0.66
CA ASN A 7 -4.57 6.55 1.75
C ASN A 7 -5.59 7.56 2.26
N VAL A 8 -5.62 7.80 3.56
CA VAL A 8 -6.30 8.94 4.17
C VAL A 8 -5.25 9.74 4.93
N HIS A 9 -5.14 11.02 4.60
CA HIS A 9 -4.17 11.93 5.20
C HIS A 9 -4.88 12.91 6.11
N VAL A 10 -4.43 13.01 7.35
CA VAL A 10 -4.97 13.94 8.34
C VAL A 10 -3.91 14.90 8.82
N GLN A 11 -4.32 16.15 9.02
CA GLN A 11 -3.54 17.13 9.75
C GLN A 11 -3.88 17.02 11.22
N THR A 12 -2.87 17.04 12.08
CA THR A 12 -3.06 17.06 13.52
C THR A 12 -3.06 18.48 14.09
N LYS A 13 -3.68 18.68 15.25
CA LYS A 13 -3.69 19.99 15.94
C LYS A 13 -2.32 20.37 16.45
N GLU A 14 -1.55 19.38 16.88
CA GLU A 14 -0.19 19.56 17.37
C GLU A 14 0.79 18.78 16.50
N ARG A 15 2.05 19.18 16.51
CA ARG A 15 3.11 18.52 15.75
C ARG A 15 3.58 17.26 16.48
N ILE A 16 2.86 16.17 16.28
CA ILE A 16 3.13 14.84 16.86
C ILE A 16 3.70 13.84 15.83
N SER A 17 3.97 14.29 14.62
CA SER A 17 4.45 13.45 13.50
C SER A 17 5.92 13.65 13.20
N TYR A 18 6.49 12.80 12.36
CA TYR A 18 7.88 12.90 11.91
C TYR A 18 8.10 13.89 10.75
N ASP A 19 7.07 14.63 10.34
CA ASP A 19 7.21 15.62 9.28
C ASP A 19 8.30 16.64 9.57
N GLY A 20 9.29 16.72 8.68
CA GLY A 20 10.44 17.62 8.79
C GLY A 20 11.54 17.14 9.78
N HIS A 21 11.47 15.91 10.30
CA HIS A 21 12.54 15.33 11.11
C HIS A 21 13.73 14.87 10.27
N ASP A 22 13.55 14.68 8.97
CA ASP A 22 14.57 14.38 7.98
C ASP A 22 15.47 15.59 7.64
N LYS A 23 15.06 16.81 8.02
CA LYS A 23 15.74 18.05 7.70
C LYS A 23 16.75 18.46 8.76
N LEU A 24 17.83 19.15 8.35
CA LEU A 24 18.79 19.76 9.26
C LEU A 24 18.14 20.89 10.10
N PRO A 25 18.55 21.07 11.36
CA PRO A 25 19.54 20.31 12.12
C PRO A 25 18.99 19.04 12.81
N ARG A 26 17.67 18.77 12.71
CA ARG A 26 17.00 17.68 13.43
C ARG A 26 17.53 16.31 13.05
N SER A 27 17.77 16.05 11.78
CA SER A 27 18.31 14.77 11.32
C SER A 27 19.65 14.41 11.94
N LEU A 28 20.52 15.41 12.16
CA LEU A 28 21.79 15.21 12.89
C LEU A 28 21.57 14.85 14.37
N LEU A 29 20.64 15.53 15.03
CA LEU A 29 20.31 15.23 16.44
C LEU A 29 19.71 13.81 16.58
N HIS A 30 18.85 13.41 15.67
CA HIS A 30 18.29 12.05 15.66
C HIS A 30 19.35 10.99 15.36
N GLY A 31 20.27 11.29 14.44
CA GLY A 31 21.41 10.41 14.17
C GLY A 31 22.33 10.25 15.39
N LEU A 32 22.63 11.33 16.10
CA LEU A 32 23.42 11.30 17.33
C LEU A 32 22.69 10.55 18.46
N GLN A 33 21.39 10.79 18.61
CA GLN A 33 20.55 10.06 19.58
C GLN A 33 20.56 8.55 19.30
N TRP A 34 20.42 8.17 18.04
CA TRP A 34 20.51 6.77 17.64
C TRP A 34 21.87 6.17 17.90
N LEU A 35 22.93 6.89 17.57
CA LEU A 35 24.32 6.41 17.78
C LEU A 35 24.65 6.18 19.27
N LEU A 36 24.15 7.07 20.14
CA LEU A 36 24.47 7.03 21.58
C LEU A 36 23.53 6.10 22.37
N TYR A 37 22.26 6.01 21.98
CA TYR A 37 21.21 5.35 22.76
C TYR A 37 20.44 4.27 22.04
N GLY A 38 20.65 4.06 20.71
CA GLY A 38 19.88 3.12 19.89
C GLY A 38 18.38 3.45 19.82
N SER A 39 18.00 4.70 19.99
CA SER A 39 16.61 5.12 20.14
C SER A 39 16.30 6.40 19.36
N GLY A 40 15.02 6.79 19.36
CA GLY A 40 14.54 8.01 18.68
C GLY A 40 14.10 7.79 17.22
N PRO A 41 13.74 8.87 16.53
CA PRO A 41 13.16 8.78 15.17
C PRO A 41 14.05 8.06 14.14
N ALA A 42 15.38 8.08 14.30
CA ALA A 42 16.29 7.36 13.41
C ALA A 42 16.32 5.84 13.65
N ALA A 43 15.75 5.37 14.75
CA ALA A 43 15.58 3.94 15.06
C ALA A 43 14.17 3.42 14.71
N ALA A 44 13.23 4.32 14.44
CA ALA A 44 11.84 3.97 14.18
C ALA A 44 11.63 3.48 12.75
N VAL A 45 10.70 2.54 12.58
CA VAL A 45 10.17 2.20 11.25
C VAL A 45 9.13 3.23 10.86
N ILE A 46 9.00 3.48 9.54
CA ILE A 46 8.08 4.50 9.04
C ILE A 46 6.60 4.16 9.28
N VAL A 47 6.29 2.87 9.42
CA VAL A 47 4.95 2.34 9.74
C VAL A 47 5.01 1.73 11.13
N GLU A 48 4.52 2.46 12.11
CA GLU A 48 4.65 2.08 13.53
C GLU A 48 3.43 1.35 14.09
N GLY A 49 2.31 1.39 13.38
CA GLY A 49 1.08 0.73 13.80
C GLY A 49 0.27 0.25 12.61
N GLY A 50 -0.62 -0.68 12.89
CA GLY A 50 -1.52 -1.21 11.87
C GLY A 50 -2.55 -2.16 12.46
N GLY A 51 -3.41 -2.69 11.61
CA GLY A 51 -4.44 -3.62 12.00
C GLY A 51 -5.08 -4.32 10.82
N PHE A 52 -5.77 -5.41 11.12
CA PHE A 52 -6.52 -6.18 10.15
C PHE A 52 -8.01 -6.08 10.46
N PHE A 53 -8.82 -5.88 9.43
CA PHE A 53 -10.25 -5.63 9.55
C PHE A 53 -11.05 -6.57 8.64
N HIS A 54 -12.25 -6.87 9.06
CA HIS A 54 -13.23 -7.56 8.23
C HIS A 54 -13.93 -6.57 7.30
N GLY A 55 -13.62 -6.66 6.02
CA GLY A 55 -14.37 -5.96 4.99
C GLY A 55 -15.68 -6.68 4.70
N ASP A 56 -15.68 -7.57 3.72
CA ASP A 56 -16.83 -8.41 3.37
C ASP A 56 -16.71 -9.84 3.92
N ASP A 57 -15.50 -10.37 4.04
CA ASP A 57 -15.25 -11.68 4.63
C ASP A 57 -15.41 -11.62 6.16
N LYS A 58 -16.34 -12.42 6.69
CA LYS A 58 -16.61 -12.49 8.13
C LYS A 58 -15.78 -13.55 8.86
N THR A 59 -15.10 -14.39 8.12
CA THR A 59 -14.31 -15.50 8.67
C THR A 59 -12.84 -15.16 8.82
N ARG A 60 -12.31 -14.30 7.95
CA ARG A 60 -10.92 -13.91 7.89
C ARG A 60 -10.82 -12.43 7.50
N PRO A 61 -10.01 -11.62 8.20
CA PRO A 61 -9.75 -10.24 7.80
C PRO A 61 -9.30 -10.15 6.33
N ASP A 62 -9.82 -9.18 5.61
CA ASP A 62 -9.56 -8.97 4.18
C ASP A 62 -9.13 -7.54 3.85
N LEU A 63 -9.07 -6.68 4.88
CA LEU A 63 -8.47 -5.36 4.82
C LEU A 63 -7.33 -5.24 5.84
N GLN A 64 -6.23 -4.63 5.43
CA GLN A 64 -5.11 -4.27 6.29
C GLN A 64 -4.98 -2.75 6.30
N ILE A 65 -4.69 -2.17 7.45
CA ILE A 65 -4.31 -0.77 7.56
C ILE A 65 -2.92 -0.63 8.14
N HIS A 66 -2.21 0.40 7.68
CA HIS A 66 -0.92 0.83 8.20
C HIS A 66 -1.02 2.29 8.62
N VAL A 67 -0.39 2.65 9.73
CA VAL A 67 -0.33 4.02 10.24
C VAL A 67 1.10 4.52 10.12
N ALA A 68 1.30 5.54 9.30
CA ALA A 68 2.57 6.23 9.14
C ALA A 68 2.47 7.61 9.82
N PRO A 69 3.30 7.91 10.84
CA PRO A 69 3.29 9.20 11.54
C PRO A 69 3.96 10.31 10.71
N ALA A 70 3.58 10.42 9.46
CA ALA A 70 4.02 11.44 8.50
C ALA A 70 2.97 11.63 7.39
N THR A 71 2.96 12.81 6.78
CA THR A 71 2.07 13.12 5.65
C THR A 71 2.74 12.74 4.33
N VAL A 72 2.56 11.48 3.92
CA VAL A 72 3.16 10.91 2.69
C VAL A 72 2.09 10.52 1.68
N VAL A 73 2.30 10.89 0.42
CA VAL A 73 1.44 10.56 -0.71
C VAL A 73 2.23 9.72 -1.72
N ARG A 74 1.56 8.78 -2.40
CA ARG A 74 2.15 7.95 -3.46
C ARG A 74 3.44 7.24 -3.00
N GLY A 75 3.37 6.51 -1.88
CA GLY A 75 4.51 5.75 -1.40
C GLY A 75 5.75 6.59 -1.04
N GLY A 76 5.55 7.83 -0.61
CA GLY A 76 6.65 8.73 -0.22
C GLY A 76 7.15 9.66 -1.33
N GLN A 77 6.59 9.58 -2.54
CA GLN A 77 7.02 10.43 -3.66
C GLN A 77 6.59 11.89 -3.53
N THR A 78 5.55 12.18 -2.76
CA THR A 78 5.04 13.53 -2.57
C THR A 78 4.70 13.74 -1.09
N GLN A 79 5.17 14.85 -0.52
CA GLN A 79 4.78 15.28 0.82
C GLN A 79 3.66 16.32 0.74
N ILE A 80 2.67 16.20 1.60
CA ILE A 80 1.67 17.25 1.80
C ILE A 80 2.27 18.27 2.79
N PRO A 81 2.23 19.58 2.49
CA PRO A 81 2.71 20.57 3.43
C PRO A 81 1.98 20.52 4.77
N GLY A 82 2.72 20.69 5.86
CA GLY A 82 2.16 20.65 7.21
C GLY A 82 2.73 19.52 8.05
N PHE A 83 1.95 19.04 8.98
CA PHE A 83 2.28 17.91 9.85
C PHE A 83 1.02 17.09 10.15
N GLY A 84 1.18 15.80 10.32
CA GLY A 84 0.07 14.90 10.53
C GLY A 84 0.47 13.44 10.37
N PHE A 85 -0.47 12.61 10.02
CA PHE A 85 -0.21 11.20 9.75
C PHE A 85 -1.05 10.70 8.58
N THR A 86 -0.61 9.58 8.05
CA THR A 86 -1.30 8.88 6.96
C THR A 86 -1.75 7.52 7.47
N ILE A 87 -3.01 7.19 7.22
CA ILE A 87 -3.48 5.80 7.30
C ILE A 87 -3.62 5.27 5.87
N ASN A 88 -2.87 4.24 5.59
CA ASN A 88 -2.93 3.48 4.36
C ASN A 88 -3.83 2.26 4.58
N SER A 89 -4.66 1.92 3.60
CA SER A 89 -5.40 0.66 3.60
C SER A 89 -5.20 -0.12 2.32
N THR A 90 -5.14 -1.43 2.48
CA THR A 90 -4.90 -2.39 1.41
C THR A 90 -5.95 -3.50 1.47
N PHE A 91 -6.61 -3.76 0.34
CA PHE A 91 -7.45 -4.95 0.20
C PHE A 91 -6.59 -6.16 -0.10
N LEU A 92 -6.63 -7.15 0.79
CA LEU A 92 -5.68 -8.27 0.81
C LEU A 92 -5.89 -9.30 -0.31
N ARG A 93 -7.10 -9.40 -0.86
CA ARG A 93 -7.44 -10.43 -1.85
C ARG A 93 -8.11 -9.85 -3.10
N PRO A 94 -7.41 -8.98 -3.85
CA PRO A 94 -7.96 -8.40 -5.06
C PRO A 94 -8.27 -9.47 -6.11
N ARG A 95 -9.34 -9.24 -6.87
CA ARG A 95 -9.79 -10.12 -7.95
C ARG A 95 -9.28 -9.69 -9.30
N SER A 96 -8.98 -8.39 -9.45
CA SER A 96 -8.39 -7.84 -10.67
C SER A 96 -7.10 -8.55 -11.05
N ARG A 97 -6.89 -8.72 -12.35
CA ARG A 97 -5.70 -9.36 -12.91
C ARG A 97 -5.11 -8.49 -13.97
N GLY A 98 -3.81 -8.30 -13.88
CA GLY A 98 -3.00 -7.59 -14.85
C GLY A 98 -2.14 -8.52 -15.69
N SER A 99 -1.19 -7.93 -16.42
CA SER A 99 -0.25 -8.66 -17.24
C SER A 99 1.12 -8.01 -17.26
N VAL A 100 2.15 -8.84 -17.48
CA VAL A 100 3.50 -8.40 -17.83
C VAL A 100 3.83 -9.02 -19.19
N ARG A 101 4.20 -8.19 -20.16
CA ARG A 101 4.46 -8.64 -21.53
C ARG A 101 5.73 -8.01 -22.07
N LEU A 102 6.39 -8.67 -23.01
CA LEU A 102 7.47 -8.05 -23.76
C LEU A 102 6.94 -6.92 -24.61
N ARG A 103 7.64 -5.79 -24.62
CA ARG A 103 7.35 -4.66 -25.52
C ARG A 103 7.83 -4.95 -26.93
N SER A 104 8.99 -5.59 -27.06
CA SER A 104 9.63 -5.97 -28.31
C SER A 104 10.56 -7.18 -28.09
N SER A 105 11.29 -7.58 -29.11
CA SER A 105 12.36 -8.58 -29.03
C SER A 105 13.69 -8.03 -28.49
N SER A 106 13.80 -6.72 -28.30
CA SER A 106 15.00 -6.07 -27.77
C SER A 106 15.09 -6.27 -26.25
N PRO A 107 16.21 -6.82 -25.74
CA PRO A 107 16.37 -7.06 -24.30
C PRO A 107 16.56 -5.77 -23.48
N VAL A 108 16.77 -4.62 -24.13
CA VAL A 108 16.92 -3.31 -23.46
C VAL A 108 15.61 -2.54 -23.35
N ASP A 109 14.56 -3.01 -24.02
CA ASP A 109 13.25 -2.40 -23.90
C ASP A 109 12.56 -2.85 -22.60
N GLU A 110 12.07 -1.87 -21.83
CA GLU A 110 11.31 -2.17 -20.64
C GLU A 110 10.03 -2.95 -20.97
N PRO A 111 9.63 -3.93 -20.15
CA PRO A 111 8.40 -4.67 -20.35
C PRO A 111 7.17 -3.77 -20.25
N LEU A 112 6.07 -4.19 -20.84
CA LEU A 112 4.75 -3.62 -20.63
C LEU A 112 4.19 -4.22 -19.34
N VAL A 113 4.07 -3.39 -18.31
CA VAL A 113 3.49 -3.77 -17.01
C VAL A 113 2.14 -3.09 -16.86
N ASP A 114 1.09 -3.87 -16.84
CA ASP A 114 -0.28 -3.42 -16.59
C ASP A 114 -0.86 -4.17 -15.40
N PRO A 115 -0.94 -3.55 -14.21
CA PRO A 115 -1.54 -4.17 -13.04
C PRO A 115 -3.05 -4.34 -13.16
N ASN A 116 -3.70 -3.55 -14.01
CA ASN A 116 -5.16 -3.53 -14.23
C ASN A 116 -5.95 -3.39 -12.90
N TYR A 117 -5.49 -2.49 -12.03
CA TYR A 117 -6.14 -2.24 -10.74
C TYR A 117 -7.60 -1.82 -10.91
N LEU A 118 -8.44 -2.23 -9.96
CA LEU A 118 -9.84 -1.82 -9.86
C LEU A 118 -10.71 -2.25 -11.08
N ASP A 119 -10.27 -3.21 -11.87
CA ASP A 119 -11.06 -3.77 -12.98
C ASP A 119 -12.28 -4.52 -12.45
N ASP A 120 -12.10 -5.34 -11.43
CA ASP A 120 -13.19 -6.07 -10.78
C ASP A 120 -14.08 -5.13 -9.93
N PRO A 121 -15.42 -5.18 -10.06
CA PRO A 121 -16.34 -4.39 -9.24
C PRO A 121 -16.19 -4.63 -7.72
N HIS A 122 -15.81 -5.83 -7.31
CA HIS A 122 -15.59 -6.15 -5.91
C HIS A 122 -14.39 -5.37 -5.36
N ASP A 123 -13.29 -5.27 -6.13
CA ASP A 123 -12.10 -4.53 -5.71
C ASP A 123 -12.42 -3.04 -5.55
N ARG A 124 -13.23 -2.46 -6.45
CA ARG A 124 -13.73 -1.07 -6.32
C ARG A 124 -14.52 -0.87 -5.04
N LYS A 125 -15.46 -1.79 -4.76
CA LYS A 125 -16.26 -1.76 -3.52
C LYS A 125 -15.37 -1.82 -2.27
N MET A 126 -14.38 -2.70 -2.28
CA MET A 126 -13.47 -2.89 -1.14
C MET A 126 -12.55 -1.68 -0.95
N ALA A 127 -12.08 -1.06 -2.02
CA ALA A 127 -11.28 0.16 -1.95
C ALA A 127 -12.07 1.34 -1.36
N ILE A 128 -13.33 1.52 -1.75
CA ILE A 128 -14.22 2.54 -1.16
C ILE A 128 -14.46 2.23 0.33
N LYS A 129 -14.77 0.96 0.64
CA LYS A 129 -15.01 0.53 2.01
C LYS A 129 -13.81 0.76 2.92
N SER A 130 -12.59 0.59 2.40
CA SER A 130 -11.37 0.83 3.17
C SER A 130 -11.24 2.30 3.61
N VAL A 131 -11.56 3.25 2.76
CA VAL A 131 -11.60 4.68 3.13
C VAL A 131 -12.62 4.94 4.24
N ARG A 132 -13.80 4.32 4.16
CA ARG A 132 -14.84 4.47 5.18
C ARG A 132 -14.43 3.88 6.52
N ILE A 133 -13.80 2.70 6.53
CA ILE A 133 -13.25 2.08 7.75
C ILE A 133 -12.17 2.97 8.37
N ILE A 134 -11.27 3.54 7.57
CA ILE A 134 -10.28 4.49 8.09
C ILE A 134 -10.97 5.69 8.75
N ARG A 135 -12.00 6.27 8.13
CA ARG A 135 -12.76 7.37 8.72
C ARG A 135 -13.46 6.98 10.03
N GLU A 136 -13.96 5.74 10.13
CA GLU A 136 -14.51 5.21 11.37
C GLU A 136 -13.44 5.11 12.46
N VAL A 137 -12.24 4.63 12.12
CA VAL A 137 -11.09 4.62 13.05
C VAL A 137 -10.72 6.04 13.49
N LEU A 138 -10.66 7.00 12.57
CA LEU A 138 -10.33 8.39 12.85
C LEU A 138 -11.40 9.09 13.74
N SER A 139 -12.64 8.64 13.70
CA SER A 139 -13.72 9.18 14.53
C SER A 139 -13.70 8.70 15.97
N GLN A 140 -12.88 7.71 16.31
CA GLN A 140 -12.85 7.14 17.67
C GLN A 140 -12.39 8.17 18.71
N PRO A 141 -12.92 8.14 19.93
CA PRO A 141 -12.63 9.13 20.99
C PRO A 141 -11.14 9.26 21.35
N SER A 142 -10.35 8.23 21.15
CA SER A 142 -8.90 8.25 21.39
C SER A 142 -8.09 8.98 20.32
N ILE A 143 -8.62 9.12 19.11
CA ILE A 143 -7.91 9.66 17.93
C ILE A 143 -8.49 11.02 17.51
N SER A 144 -9.83 11.13 17.45
CA SER A 144 -10.51 12.31 16.92
C SER A 144 -10.10 13.65 17.58
N PRO A 145 -9.78 13.71 18.89
CA PRO A 145 -9.32 14.96 19.51
C PRO A 145 -7.98 15.47 18.96
N LEU A 146 -7.14 14.57 18.40
CA LEU A 146 -5.82 14.91 17.85
C LEU A 146 -5.92 15.52 16.45
N ILE A 147 -7.02 15.27 15.73
CA ILE A 147 -7.21 15.62 14.34
C ILE A 147 -7.70 17.07 14.21
N ALA A 148 -7.06 17.85 13.37
CA ALA A 148 -7.53 19.16 12.95
C ALA A 148 -8.47 19.05 11.74
N GLU A 149 -8.03 18.31 10.70
CA GLU A 149 -8.81 18.09 9.48
C GLU A 149 -8.36 16.84 8.73
N GLU A 150 -9.25 16.23 7.96
CA GLU A 150 -8.90 15.28 6.92
C GLU A 150 -8.48 16.06 5.67
N ARG A 151 -7.23 15.91 5.24
CA ARG A 151 -6.64 16.62 4.09
C ARG A 151 -6.96 15.93 2.77
N LEU A 152 -6.82 14.60 2.74
CA LEU A 152 -7.11 13.77 1.58
C LEU A 152 -7.76 12.45 2.03
N PRO A 153 -8.82 12.01 1.38
CA PRO A 153 -9.53 12.63 0.26
C PRO A 153 -10.18 13.98 0.59
N GLY A 154 -10.35 14.31 1.86
CA GLY A 154 -11.01 15.52 2.33
C GLY A 154 -12.52 15.36 2.49
N PRO A 155 -13.16 16.29 3.21
CA PRO A 155 -14.57 16.19 3.59
C PRO A 155 -15.55 16.25 2.39
N SER A 156 -15.09 16.69 1.21
CA SER A 156 -15.92 16.76 0.00
C SER A 156 -16.06 15.40 -0.71
N ALA A 157 -15.26 14.41 -0.39
CA ALA A 157 -15.37 13.06 -0.97
C ALA A 157 -16.28 12.19 -0.08
N GLU A 158 -17.59 12.32 -0.23
CA GLU A 158 -18.59 11.61 0.59
C GLU A 158 -19.22 10.43 -0.16
N THR A 159 -19.52 10.62 -1.44
CA THR A 159 -20.14 9.59 -2.28
C THR A 159 -19.13 8.54 -2.74
N ASP A 160 -19.64 7.38 -3.16
CA ASP A 160 -18.81 6.31 -3.73
C ASP A 160 -18.04 6.79 -4.96
N ASP A 161 -18.66 7.61 -5.81
CA ASP A 161 -18.03 8.12 -7.02
C ASP A 161 -16.89 9.11 -6.71
N GLU A 162 -17.09 9.99 -5.72
CA GLU A 162 -16.05 10.93 -5.29
C GLU A 162 -14.87 10.22 -4.63
N ILE A 163 -15.15 9.24 -3.75
CA ILE A 163 -14.11 8.41 -3.14
C ILE A 163 -13.37 7.61 -4.22
N MET A 164 -14.08 7.04 -5.20
CA MET A 164 -13.45 6.31 -6.30
C MET A 164 -12.61 7.22 -7.21
N ALA A 165 -13.06 8.44 -7.48
CA ALA A 165 -12.28 9.42 -8.22
C ALA A 165 -10.96 9.74 -7.49
N TYR A 166 -11.03 9.94 -6.18
CA TYR A 166 -9.85 10.10 -5.33
C TYR A 166 -8.91 8.89 -5.40
N ILE A 167 -9.43 7.67 -5.25
CA ILE A 167 -8.62 6.45 -5.30
C ILE A 167 -7.92 6.30 -6.65
N ARG A 168 -8.59 6.61 -7.76
CA ARG A 168 -7.98 6.57 -9.11
C ARG A 168 -6.87 7.60 -9.29
N GLN A 169 -6.97 8.73 -8.64
CA GLN A 169 -5.97 9.79 -8.73
C GLN A 169 -4.76 9.56 -7.82
N TYR A 170 -4.97 9.05 -6.61
CA TYR A 170 -3.97 8.99 -5.55
C TYR A 170 -3.63 7.58 -5.08
N GLY A 171 -4.40 6.57 -5.46
CA GLY A 171 -4.08 5.17 -5.19
C GLY A 171 -2.74 4.78 -5.79
N CYS A 172 -2.02 3.92 -5.11
CA CYS A 172 -0.69 3.49 -5.54
C CYS A 172 -0.49 1.99 -5.32
N CYS A 173 0.53 1.46 -5.99
CA CYS A 173 1.02 0.11 -5.77
C CYS A 173 1.52 -0.05 -4.32
N ASP A 174 1.24 -1.20 -3.71
CA ASP A 174 1.77 -1.56 -2.39
C ASP A 174 3.09 -2.35 -2.49
N TYR A 175 3.63 -2.47 -3.71
CA TYR A 175 4.90 -3.14 -3.99
C TYR A 175 4.92 -4.64 -3.67
N HIS A 176 3.77 -5.32 -3.76
CA HIS A 176 3.62 -6.75 -3.51
C HIS A 176 3.16 -7.54 -4.75
N PRO A 177 3.72 -7.31 -5.97
CA PRO A 177 3.26 -8.02 -7.16
C PRO A 177 3.59 -9.50 -7.10
N VAL A 178 2.62 -10.34 -7.52
CA VAL A 178 2.76 -11.80 -7.55
C VAL A 178 2.12 -12.40 -8.80
N GLY A 179 2.46 -13.65 -9.09
CA GLY A 179 1.72 -14.51 -10.00
C GLY A 179 2.11 -14.41 -11.48
N THR A 180 3.08 -13.60 -11.86
CA THR A 180 3.53 -13.48 -13.26
C THR A 180 4.28 -14.71 -13.77
N CYS A 181 4.87 -15.50 -12.85
CA CYS A 181 5.46 -16.82 -13.11
C CYS A 181 4.83 -17.88 -12.20
N LYS A 182 3.48 -17.86 -12.03
CA LYS A 182 2.81 -18.67 -11.02
C LYS A 182 3.18 -20.14 -11.10
N MET A 183 3.38 -20.76 -9.92
CA MET A 183 3.54 -22.19 -9.81
C MET A 183 2.19 -22.89 -9.90
N GLY A 184 2.19 -24.13 -10.39
CA GLY A 184 1.00 -24.94 -10.44
C GLY A 184 1.14 -26.15 -11.33
N VAL A 185 0.03 -26.91 -11.43
CA VAL A 185 -0.08 -28.07 -12.30
C VAL A 185 -1.00 -27.83 -13.51
N ASP A 186 -1.67 -26.67 -13.54
CA ASP A 186 -2.55 -26.27 -14.63
C ASP A 186 -1.76 -25.71 -15.84
N ASP A 187 -2.44 -25.59 -16.97
CA ASP A 187 -1.82 -25.17 -18.25
C ASP A 187 -1.29 -23.73 -18.26
N LEU A 188 -1.76 -22.88 -17.34
CA LEU A 188 -1.29 -21.50 -17.19
C LEU A 188 -0.12 -21.37 -16.21
N ALA A 189 0.32 -22.45 -15.57
CA ALA A 189 1.46 -22.41 -14.69
C ALA A 189 2.76 -22.27 -15.50
N VAL A 190 3.57 -21.30 -15.11
CA VAL A 190 4.89 -21.03 -15.73
C VAL A 190 5.94 -21.95 -15.14
N VAL A 191 5.86 -22.23 -13.85
CA VAL A 191 6.75 -23.16 -13.15
C VAL A 191 5.95 -24.29 -12.51
N ASP A 192 6.60 -25.45 -12.36
CA ASP A 192 6.05 -26.59 -11.65
C ASP A 192 6.13 -26.40 -10.10
N PRO A 193 5.60 -27.33 -9.28
CA PRO A 193 5.70 -27.23 -7.82
C PRO A 193 7.13 -27.23 -7.27
N GLU A 194 8.12 -27.68 -8.03
CA GLU A 194 9.55 -27.62 -7.72
C GLU A 194 10.23 -26.35 -8.29
N LEU A 195 9.43 -25.39 -8.77
CA LEU A 195 9.83 -24.07 -9.30
C LEU A 195 10.64 -24.14 -10.60
N ARG A 196 10.61 -25.26 -11.32
CA ARG A 196 11.27 -25.41 -12.62
C ARG A 196 10.41 -24.81 -13.71
N VAL A 197 11.02 -24.02 -14.60
CA VAL A 197 10.32 -23.44 -15.74
C VAL A 197 9.90 -24.54 -16.71
N ARG A 198 8.62 -24.57 -17.07
CA ARG A 198 8.09 -25.54 -18.02
C ARG A 198 8.65 -25.32 -19.43
N GLY A 199 9.13 -26.39 -20.04
CA GLY A 199 9.68 -26.36 -21.39
C GLY A 199 11.11 -25.85 -21.52
N ILE A 200 11.78 -25.51 -20.40
CA ILE A 200 13.19 -25.08 -20.36
C ILE A 200 13.92 -25.89 -19.30
N GLU A 201 14.98 -26.57 -19.68
CA GLU A 201 15.78 -27.36 -18.75
C GLU A 201 16.73 -26.46 -17.93
N ASN A 202 17.00 -26.87 -16.69
CA ASN A 202 17.97 -26.25 -15.77
C ASN A 202 17.68 -24.77 -15.40
N LEU A 203 16.42 -24.33 -15.54
CA LEU A 203 15.98 -22.99 -15.17
C LEU A 203 14.89 -23.05 -14.09
N ARG A 204 15.03 -22.20 -13.06
CA ARG A 204 14.02 -21.98 -12.02
C ARG A 204 13.71 -20.52 -11.83
N VAL A 205 12.50 -20.21 -11.35
CA VAL A 205 12.12 -18.89 -10.83
C VAL A 205 11.90 -19.04 -9.33
N ILE A 206 12.56 -18.13 -8.55
CA ILE A 206 12.52 -18.16 -7.07
C ILE A 206 12.37 -16.74 -6.55
N ASP A 207 11.20 -16.17 -6.76
CA ASP A 207 10.77 -14.86 -6.24
C ASP A 207 9.23 -14.84 -6.07
N SER A 208 8.66 -13.71 -5.65
CA SER A 208 7.21 -13.60 -5.40
C SER A 208 6.34 -13.86 -6.64
N SER A 209 6.90 -13.79 -7.86
CA SER A 209 6.16 -14.07 -9.10
C SER A 209 5.63 -15.50 -9.19
N ILE A 210 6.23 -16.44 -8.45
CA ILE A 210 5.77 -17.84 -8.40
C ILE A 210 4.47 -18.03 -7.63
N MET A 211 4.10 -17.10 -6.75
CA MET A 211 2.92 -17.23 -5.89
C MET A 211 1.65 -17.23 -6.76
N PRO A 212 0.79 -18.27 -6.66
CA PRO A 212 -0.38 -18.38 -7.52
C PRO A 212 -1.49 -17.39 -7.17
N VAL A 213 -1.51 -16.93 -5.93
CA VAL A 213 -2.44 -15.92 -5.41
C VAL A 213 -1.71 -14.99 -4.45
N LEU A 214 -2.20 -13.77 -4.35
CA LEU A 214 -1.73 -12.78 -3.39
C LEU A 214 -2.18 -13.17 -1.98
N THR A 215 -1.28 -13.04 -1.01
CA THR A 215 -1.50 -13.45 0.39
C THR A 215 -1.77 -12.23 1.27
#